data_06abf6cfa0000217a05cb5de60b7fb3a
#
_entry.id   06abf6cfa0000217a05cb5de60b7fb3a
#
_cell.length_a   1.000
_cell.length_b   1.000
_cell.length_c   1.000
_cell.angle_alpha   90.00
_cell.angle_beta   90.00
_cell.angle_gamma   90.00
#
_symmetry.space_group_name_H-M   'P 1'
#
loop_
_entity.id
_entity.type
_entity.pdbx_description
1 polymer ?
#
loop_
_entity_poly.entity_id
_entity_poly.type
_entity_poly.pdbx_seq_one_letter_code
_entity_poly.pdbx_strand_id
1 'polypeptide(L)'
;QTTPLLKADTMDTVIDKPAIDFTAIKQRQQATWASGDYATIGTTLQIVGETLAEAADVRAGQAVLDVAAGNGNASLAAARRYAKVTSTDYVQALLDKGRARAQAEHLPVQFQLADAEALPFGNASFDVVLSTFGVMFTPEHQRAASEMLRVLRPGGRIALANWTPTGFIGRLFKVIGAHVAPPAGVQSPALWGT
;
A
#
# COMPACT_ATOMS: atom_id res chain seq x y z
N GLN A 1 71.15 9.61 -15.02
CA GLN A 1 69.91 9.66 -15.85
C GLN A 1 68.85 8.82 -15.13
N THR A 2 67.90 9.46 -14.42
CA THR A 2 66.78 8.87 -13.74
C THR A 2 65.54 8.98 -14.62
N THR A 3 64.99 7.83 -15.03
CA THR A 3 63.76 7.71 -15.80
C THR A 3 62.54 7.89 -14.84
N PRO A 4 61.55 8.73 -15.15
CA PRO A 4 60.34 8.84 -14.30
C PRO A 4 59.38 7.70 -14.58
N LEU A 5 58.92 7.06 -13.50
CA LEU A 5 57.85 6.07 -13.49
C LEU A 5 56.49 6.77 -13.81
N LEU A 6 55.86 6.34 -14.88
CA LEU A 6 54.48 6.67 -15.23
C LEU A 6 53.54 6.03 -14.16
N LYS A 7 52.80 6.87 -13.46
CA LYS A 7 51.65 6.44 -12.65
C LYS A 7 50.50 6.06 -13.59
N ALA A 8 50.03 4.83 -13.50
CA ALA A 8 48.79 4.40 -14.14
C ALA A 8 47.60 5.03 -13.37
N ASP A 9 46.87 5.94 -14.00
CA ASP A 9 45.59 6.41 -13.57
C ASP A 9 44.60 5.24 -13.68
N THR A 10 44.19 4.68 -12.53
CA THR A 10 43.05 3.78 -12.47
C THR A 10 41.77 4.61 -12.69
N MET A 11 41.24 4.55 -13.91
CA MET A 11 39.88 4.98 -14.19
C MET A 11 38.93 4.06 -13.41
N ASP A 12 38.41 4.55 -12.27
CA ASP A 12 37.21 3.99 -11.63
C ASP A 12 36.04 4.17 -12.59
N THR A 13 35.71 3.13 -13.33
CA THR A 13 34.44 3.06 -14.07
C THR A 13 33.31 2.98 -13.04
N VAL A 14 32.70 4.12 -12.76
CA VAL A 14 31.40 4.19 -12.05
C VAL A 14 30.39 3.45 -12.93
N ILE A 15 30.12 2.21 -12.60
CA ILE A 15 29.03 1.44 -13.22
C ILE A 15 27.74 2.11 -12.72
N ASP A 16 27.17 2.96 -13.55
CA ASP A 16 25.88 3.61 -13.32
C ASP A 16 24.83 2.50 -13.22
N LYS A 17 24.33 2.22 -12.00
CA LYS A 17 23.25 1.26 -11.83
C LYS A 17 22.03 1.82 -12.57
N PRO A 18 21.40 1.04 -13.46
CA PRO A 18 20.21 1.51 -14.17
C PRO A 18 19.17 1.99 -13.16
N ALA A 19 18.59 3.16 -13.42
CA ALA A 19 17.53 3.72 -12.59
C ALA A 19 16.36 2.73 -12.54
N ILE A 20 15.80 2.54 -11.34
CA ILE A 20 14.68 1.62 -11.13
C ILE A 20 13.43 2.20 -11.80
N ASP A 21 12.83 1.45 -12.72
CA ASP A 21 11.56 1.84 -13.34
C ASP A 21 10.36 1.42 -12.48
N PHE A 22 10.04 2.27 -11.49
CA PHE A 22 8.88 2.06 -10.63
C PHE A 22 7.55 2.09 -11.38
N THR A 23 7.48 2.79 -12.52
CA THR A 23 6.27 2.82 -13.36
C THR A 23 5.98 1.46 -13.95
N ALA A 24 6.98 0.81 -14.56
CA ALA A 24 6.84 -0.53 -15.10
C ALA A 24 6.53 -1.56 -14.00
N ILE A 25 7.10 -1.40 -12.80
CA ILE A 25 6.82 -2.27 -11.64
C ILE A 25 5.36 -2.14 -11.25
N LYS A 26 4.84 -0.93 -11.07
CA LYS A 26 3.43 -0.66 -10.71
C LYS A 26 2.46 -1.21 -11.75
N GLN A 27 2.75 -1.04 -13.05
CA GLN A 27 1.92 -1.61 -14.11
C GLN A 27 1.81 -3.13 -14.02
N ARG A 28 2.91 -3.84 -13.75
CA ARG A 28 2.90 -5.29 -13.55
C ARG A 28 2.11 -5.68 -12.30
N GLN A 29 2.26 -4.95 -11.20
CA GLN A 29 1.49 -5.18 -9.99
C GLN A 29 0.00 -4.97 -10.23
N GLN A 30 -0.40 -3.88 -10.89
CA GLN A 30 -1.79 -3.63 -11.26
C GLN A 30 -2.38 -4.78 -12.08
N ALA A 31 -1.65 -5.24 -13.11
CA ALA A 31 -2.06 -6.38 -13.93
C ALA A 31 -2.23 -7.65 -13.07
N THR A 32 -1.31 -7.90 -12.14
CA THR A 32 -1.39 -9.04 -11.22
C THR A 32 -2.61 -8.96 -10.32
N TRP A 33 -2.84 -7.82 -9.65
CA TRP A 33 -3.99 -7.63 -8.77
C TRP A 33 -5.33 -7.62 -9.51
N ALA A 34 -5.34 -7.24 -10.80
CA ALA A 34 -6.52 -7.28 -11.67
C ALA A 34 -6.81 -8.68 -12.24
N SER A 35 -5.84 -9.60 -12.27
CA SER A 35 -5.94 -10.89 -12.98
C SER A 35 -6.75 -11.95 -12.24
N GLY A 36 -6.91 -11.82 -10.91
CA GLY A 36 -7.61 -12.78 -10.06
C GLY A 36 -8.82 -12.19 -9.35
N ASP A 37 -9.67 -13.05 -8.80
CA ASP A 37 -10.75 -12.62 -7.91
C ASP A 37 -10.26 -12.51 -6.47
N TYR A 38 -9.44 -11.50 -6.21
CA TYR A 38 -8.94 -11.22 -4.86
C TYR A 38 -10.04 -10.83 -3.87
N ALA A 39 -11.22 -10.43 -4.35
CA ALA A 39 -12.36 -10.16 -3.49
C ALA A 39 -12.86 -11.43 -2.77
N THR A 40 -12.75 -12.60 -3.41
CA THR A 40 -13.09 -13.88 -2.78
C THR A 40 -12.22 -14.14 -1.55
N ILE A 41 -10.90 -13.92 -1.65
CA ILE A 41 -10.01 -14.01 -0.50
C ILE A 41 -10.24 -12.83 0.46
N GLY A 42 -10.41 -11.63 -0.06
CA GLY A 42 -10.66 -10.43 0.73
C GLY A 42 -11.85 -10.55 1.66
N THR A 43 -12.95 -11.18 1.23
CA THR A 43 -14.13 -11.39 2.08
C THR A 43 -13.85 -12.27 3.30
N THR A 44 -12.90 -13.19 3.23
CA THR A 44 -12.49 -14.00 4.41
C THR A 44 -11.74 -13.18 5.46
N LEU A 45 -11.26 -11.99 5.09
CA LEU A 45 -10.47 -11.08 5.92
C LEU A 45 -11.29 -9.88 6.44
N GLN A 46 -12.62 -9.91 6.33
CA GLN A 46 -13.49 -8.82 6.81
C GLN A 46 -13.23 -8.47 8.27
N ILE A 47 -13.05 -9.48 9.12
CA ILE A 47 -12.79 -9.29 10.55
C ILE A 47 -11.54 -8.43 10.80
N VAL A 48 -10.55 -8.48 9.92
CA VAL A 48 -9.33 -7.65 10.06
C VAL A 48 -9.67 -6.18 9.84
N GLY A 49 -10.51 -5.86 8.84
CA GLY A 49 -10.98 -4.49 8.62
C GLY A 49 -11.78 -3.96 9.81
N GLU A 50 -12.65 -4.78 10.40
CA GLU A 50 -13.43 -4.41 11.62
C GLU A 50 -12.51 -4.17 12.81
N THR A 51 -11.57 -5.09 13.07
CA THR A 51 -10.60 -4.96 14.17
C THR A 51 -9.70 -3.73 13.99
N LEU A 52 -9.28 -3.45 12.74
CA LEU A 52 -8.46 -2.26 12.45
C LEU A 52 -9.23 -0.97 12.69
N ALA A 53 -10.49 -0.88 12.23
CA ALA A 53 -11.33 0.29 12.46
C ALA A 53 -11.62 0.52 13.95
N GLU A 54 -11.78 -0.57 14.73
CA GLU A 54 -11.92 -0.52 16.19
C GLU A 54 -10.63 -0.03 16.85
N ALA A 55 -9.49 -0.64 16.52
CA ALA A 55 -8.19 -0.25 17.09
C ALA A 55 -7.79 1.21 16.74
N ALA A 56 -8.21 1.69 15.57
CA ALA A 56 -8.05 3.07 15.15
C ALA A 56 -9.02 4.03 15.84
N ASP A 57 -9.95 3.52 16.66
CA ASP A 57 -11.02 4.29 17.31
C ASP A 57 -11.76 5.19 16.29
N VAL A 58 -12.20 4.59 15.18
CA VAL A 58 -12.96 5.31 14.14
C VAL A 58 -14.32 5.69 14.69
N ARG A 59 -14.66 6.99 14.59
CA ARG A 59 -15.90 7.56 15.16
C ARG A 59 -16.76 8.21 14.08
N ALA A 60 -18.04 8.32 14.39
CA ALA A 60 -19.00 8.99 13.53
C ALA A 60 -18.55 10.41 13.14
N GLY A 61 -18.72 10.75 11.86
CA GLY A 61 -18.42 12.07 11.31
C GLY A 61 -16.96 12.31 10.97
N GLN A 62 -16.01 11.48 11.40
CA GLN A 62 -14.60 11.60 11.03
C GLN A 62 -14.39 11.38 9.52
N ALA A 63 -13.47 12.14 8.94
CA ALA A 63 -12.98 11.92 7.58
C ALA A 63 -11.95 10.79 7.60
N VAL A 64 -12.25 9.67 6.95
CA VAL A 64 -11.40 8.46 6.93
C VAL A 64 -10.96 8.18 5.50
N LEU A 65 -9.66 7.96 5.32
CA LEU A 65 -9.07 7.48 4.07
C LEU A 65 -8.64 6.02 4.25
N ASP A 66 -9.08 5.14 3.35
CA ASP A 66 -8.59 3.76 3.25
C ASP A 66 -7.69 3.67 2.00
N VAL A 67 -6.40 3.40 2.21
CA VAL A 67 -5.36 3.41 1.17
C VAL A 67 -5.06 2.00 0.71
N ALA A 68 -5.04 1.79 -0.61
CA ALA A 68 -4.90 0.47 -1.23
C ALA A 68 -5.93 -0.51 -0.66
N ALA A 69 -7.19 -0.07 -0.69
CA ALA A 69 -8.32 -0.66 0.04
C ALA A 69 -8.81 -1.97 -0.54
N GLY A 70 -8.40 -2.30 -1.78
CA GLY A 70 -8.89 -3.48 -2.47
C GLY A 70 -10.41 -3.45 -2.63
N ASN A 71 -11.10 -4.48 -2.14
CA ASN A 71 -12.56 -4.57 -2.13
C ASN A 71 -13.22 -3.93 -0.90
N GLY A 72 -12.49 -3.09 -0.13
CA GLY A 72 -13.01 -2.14 0.84
C GLY A 72 -13.31 -2.71 2.24
N ASN A 73 -12.59 -3.69 2.75
CA ASN A 73 -12.86 -4.25 4.08
C ASN A 73 -12.82 -3.19 5.19
N ALA A 74 -11.74 -2.39 5.27
CA ALA A 74 -11.65 -1.33 6.27
C ALA A 74 -12.56 -0.14 5.93
N SER A 75 -12.75 0.15 4.63
CA SER A 75 -13.70 1.19 4.18
C SER A 75 -15.11 0.93 4.69
N LEU A 76 -15.62 -0.30 4.52
CA LEU A 76 -16.97 -0.68 4.96
C LEU A 76 -17.06 -0.70 6.49
N ALA A 77 -16.03 -1.19 7.17
CA ALA A 77 -15.96 -1.18 8.63
C ALA A 77 -16.03 0.26 9.19
N ALA A 78 -15.30 1.21 8.59
CA ALA A 78 -15.37 2.61 8.97
C ALA A 78 -16.72 3.25 8.64
N ALA A 79 -17.33 2.90 7.50
CA ALA A 79 -18.63 3.42 7.11
C ALA A 79 -19.76 2.93 8.04
N ARG A 80 -19.71 1.68 8.52
CA ARG A 80 -20.64 1.15 9.55
C ARG A 80 -20.54 1.90 10.88
N ARG A 81 -19.41 2.60 11.13
CA ARG A 81 -19.21 3.50 12.29
C ARG A 81 -19.62 4.94 11.99
N TYR A 82 -20.35 5.15 10.89
CA TYR A 82 -20.83 6.47 10.44
C TYR A 82 -19.71 7.48 10.14
N ALA A 83 -18.52 7.02 9.78
CA ALA A 83 -17.45 7.88 9.29
C ALA A 83 -17.72 8.32 7.83
N LYS A 84 -17.13 9.44 7.42
CA LYS A 84 -17.10 9.92 6.02
C LYS A 84 -15.91 9.27 5.32
N VAL A 85 -16.15 8.21 4.56
CA VAL A 85 -15.10 7.34 4.05
C VAL A 85 -14.78 7.62 2.59
N THR A 86 -13.49 7.77 2.31
CA THR A 86 -12.90 7.70 0.96
C THR A 86 -12.06 6.45 0.87
N SER A 87 -12.41 5.56 -0.07
CA SER A 87 -11.73 4.30 -0.36
C SER A 87 -10.89 4.46 -1.61
N THR A 88 -9.59 4.18 -1.55
CA THR A 88 -8.68 4.34 -2.68
C THR A 88 -7.94 3.06 -3.00
N ASP A 89 -7.80 2.79 -4.28
CA ASP A 89 -6.94 1.74 -4.82
C ASP A 89 -6.49 2.14 -6.23
N TYR A 90 -5.39 1.59 -6.71
CA TYR A 90 -4.95 1.85 -8.08
C TYR A 90 -5.50 0.82 -9.09
N VAL A 91 -6.27 -0.19 -8.61
CA VAL A 91 -6.94 -1.21 -9.44
C VAL A 91 -8.45 -0.97 -9.47
N GLN A 92 -8.96 -0.46 -10.59
CA GLN A 92 -10.37 -0.12 -10.75
C GLN A 92 -11.32 -1.29 -10.46
N ALA A 93 -10.98 -2.49 -10.92
CA ALA A 93 -11.81 -3.68 -10.72
C ALA A 93 -12.03 -4.03 -9.23
N LEU A 94 -11.05 -3.75 -8.36
CA LEU A 94 -11.19 -3.94 -6.92
C LEU A 94 -12.12 -2.89 -6.30
N LEU A 95 -11.98 -1.62 -6.70
CA LEU A 95 -12.88 -0.55 -6.27
C LEU A 95 -14.33 -0.81 -6.69
N ASP A 96 -14.56 -1.35 -7.88
CA ASP A 96 -15.91 -1.69 -8.36
C ASP A 96 -16.56 -2.78 -7.51
N LYS A 97 -15.80 -3.77 -7.07
CA LYS A 97 -16.26 -4.78 -6.11
C LYS A 97 -16.55 -4.17 -4.74
N GLY A 98 -15.71 -3.27 -4.26
CA GLY A 98 -15.95 -2.51 -3.03
C GLY A 98 -17.22 -1.67 -3.11
N ARG A 99 -17.44 -1.00 -4.23
CA ARG A 99 -18.65 -0.21 -4.49
C ARG A 99 -19.92 -1.05 -4.47
N ALA A 100 -19.89 -2.23 -5.11
CA ALA A 100 -21.01 -3.15 -5.11
C ALA A 100 -21.36 -3.62 -3.67
N ARG A 101 -20.35 -3.89 -2.85
CA ARG A 101 -20.55 -4.26 -1.42
C ARG A 101 -21.14 -3.09 -0.63
N ALA A 102 -20.60 -1.88 -0.79
CA ALA A 102 -21.13 -0.70 -0.12
C ALA A 102 -22.59 -0.42 -0.49
N GLN A 103 -22.94 -0.58 -1.77
CA GLN A 103 -24.31 -0.44 -2.26
C GLN A 103 -25.26 -1.50 -1.64
N ALA A 104 -24.82 -2.76 -1.55
CA ALA A 104 -25.62 -3.84 -0.96
C ALA A 104 -25.91 -3.59 0.54
N GLU A 105 -25.02 -2.90 1.23
CA GLU A 105 -25.17 -2.52 2.65
C GLU A 105 -25.71 -1.10 2.84
N HIS A 106 -26.04 -0.38 1.78
CA HIS A 106 -26.47 1.03 1.80
C HIS A 106 -25.48 1.97 2.53
N LEU A 107 -24.18 1.67 2.43
CA LEU A 107 -23.13 2.46 3.07
C LEU A 107 -22.63 3.59 2.14
N PRO A 108 -22.56 4.84 2.61
CA PRO A 108 -22.07 5.98 1.82
C PRO A 108 -20.53 6.01 1.81
N VAL A 109 -19.91 5.30 0.88
CA VAL A 109 -18.45 5.29 0.68
C VAL A 109 -18.12 5.94 -0.67
N GLN A 110 -17.15 6.85 -0.69
CA GLN A 110 -16.58 7.41 -1.91
C GLN A 110 -15.44 6.50 -2.39
N PHE A 111 -15.48 6.06 -3.65
CA PHE A 111 -14.44 5.22 -4.24
C PHE A 111 -13.69 6.03 -5.30
N GLN A 112 -12.37 6.12 -5.16
CA GLN A 112 -11.52 6.91 -6.04
C GLN A 112 -10.27 6.13 -6.44
N LEU A 113 -9.96 6.12 -7.76
CA LEU A 113 -8.71 5.58 -8.26
C LEU A 113 -7.54 6.45 -7.79
N ALA A 114 -6.57 5.86 -7.12
CA ALA A 114 -5.39 6.58 -6.64
C ALA A 114 -4.21 5.64 -6.39
N ASP A 115 -3.00 6.18 -6.62
CA ASP A 115 -1.75 5.55 -6.23
C ASP A 115 -1.42 5.95 -4.78
N ALA A 116 -1.13 4.98 -3.92
CA ALA A 116 -0.74 5.21 -2.53
C ALA A 116 0.53 6.08 -2.38
N GLU A 117 1.38 6.10 -3.41
CA GLU A 117 2.61 6.90 -3.46
C GLU A 117 2.40 8.31 -4.05
N ALA A 118 1.16 8.65 -4.47
CA ALA A 118 0.80 9.95 -5.03
C ALA A 118 -0.70 10.22 -4.79
N LEU A 119 -1.09 10.40 -3.53
CA LEU A 119 -2.48 10.57 -3.13
C LEU A 119 -3.04 11.92 -3.62
N PRO A 120 -4.16 11.93 -4.37
CA PRO A 120 -4.71 13.15 -4.98
C PRO A 120 -5.54 13.99 -3.99
N PHE A 121 -5.03 14.15 -2.77
CA PHE A 121 -5.69 14.91 -1.70
C PHE A 121 -4.77 16.01 -1.18
N GLY A 122 -5.38 17.08 -0.67
CA GLY A 122 -4.65 18.14 0.02
C GLY A 122 -4.02 17.67 1.34
N ASN A 123 -3.06 18.45 1.85
CA ASN A 123 -2.48 18.19 3.16
C ASN A 123 -3.55 18.25 4.26
N ALA A 124 -3.41 17.46 5.31
CA ALA A 124 -4.27 17.50 6.49
C ALA A 124 -5.78 17.39 6.16
N SER A 125 -6.15 16.47 5.26
CA SER A 125 -7.53 16.28 4.79
C SER A 125 -8.33 15.25 5.62
N PHE A 126 -7.65 14.30 6.27
CA PHE A 126 -8.29 13.17 6.96
C PHE A 126 -7.95 13.12 8.43
N ASP A 127 -8.91 12.65 9.23
CA ASP A 127 -8.75 12.42 10.66
C ASP A 127 -8.11 11.06 10.95
N VAL A 128 -8.40 10.07 10.09
CA VAL A 128 -7.87 8.71 10.19
C VAL A 128 -7.45 8.21 8.81
N VAL A 129 -6.29 7.57 8.72
CA VAL A 129 -5.82 6.87 7.52
C VAL A 129 -5.66 5.39 7.84
N LEU A 130 -6.30 4.53 7.05
CA LEU A 130 -6.30 3.08 7.21
C LEU A 130 -5.61 2.41 6.01
N SER A 131 -5.03 1.24 6.22
CA SER A 131 -4.74 0.29 5.15
C SER A 131 -4.70 -1.13 5.68
N THR A 132 -5.37 -2.06 5.00
CA THR A 132 -5.37 -3.49 5.31
C THR A 132 -4.63 -4.25 4.20
N PHE A 133 -3.42 -4.69 4.48
CA PHE A 133 -2.55 -5.50 3.60
C PHE A 133 -2.18 -4.87 2.25
N GLY A 134 -2.70 -3.69 1.92
CA GLY A 134 -2.49 -3.08 0.61
C GLY A 134 -1.17 -2.31 0.52
N VAL A 135 -0.97 -1.33 1.40
CA VAL A 135 0.19 -0.41 1.33
C VAL A 135 1.54 -1.12 1.43
N MET A 136 1.60 -2.28 2.06
CA MET A 136 2.84 -3.07 2.18
C MET A 136 3.41 -3.54 0.83
N PHE A 137 2.61 -3.54 -0.24
CA PHE A 137 3.02 -3.93 -1.59
C PHE A 137 3.46 -2.75 -2.47
N THR A 138 3.44 -1.53 -1.96
CA THR A 138 3.96 -0.38 -2.72
C THR A 138 5.45 -0.53 -2.98
N PRO A 139 5.95 -0.20 -4.18
CA PRO A 139 7.38 -0.29 -4.47
C PRO A 139 8.24 0.66 -3.64
N GLU A 140 7.75 1.88 -3.37
CA GLU A 140 8.44 2.93 -2.63
C GLU A 140 7.77 3.14 -1.26
N HIS A 141 8.07 2.28 -0.28
CA HIS A 141 7.46 2.31 1.06
C HIS A 141 7.52 3.69 1.73
N GLN A 142 8.69 4.36 1.63
CA GLN A 142 8.89 5.67 2.25
C GLN A 142 7.98 6.73 1.63
N ARG A 143 7.74 6.65 0.33
CA ARG A 143 6.86 7.58 -0.38
C ARG A 143 5.41 7.37 0.00
N ALA A 144 4.95 6.12 0.06
CA ALA A 144 3.61 5.80 0.54
C ALA A 144 3.39 6.26 1.99
N ALA A 145 4.37 6.01 2.88
CA ALA A 145 4.31 6.48 4.26
C ALA A 145 4.24 8.00 4.35
N SER A 146 5.06 8.71 3.56
CA SER A 146 5.07 10.18 3.50
C SER A 146 3.73 10.75 3.01
N GLU A 147 3.11 10.14 2.00
CA GLU A 147 1.80 10.54 1.49
C GLU A 147 0.69 10.33 2.52
N MET A 148 0.68 9.18 3.22
CA MET A 148 -0.27 8.95 4.30
C MET A 148 -0.13 9.98 5.43
N LEU A 149 1.10 10.33 5.80
CA LEU A 149 1.36 11.37 6.80
C LEU A 149 0.96 12.76 6.30
N ARG A 150 1.21 13.07 5.04
CA ARG A 150 0.88 14.37 4.44
C ARG A 150 -0.62 14.65 4.44
N VAL A 151 -1.42 13.64 4.12
CA VAL A 151 -2.89 13.80 4.06
C VAL A 151 -3.55 13.71 5.43
N LEU A 152 -2.84 13.24 6.46
CA LEU A 152 -3.33 13.14 7.82
C LEU A 152 -3.32 14.51 8.51
N ARG A 153 -4.38 14.84 9.23
CA ARG A 153 -4.46 16.03 10.08
C ARG A 153 -3.53 15.93 11.29
N PRO A 154 -3.02 17.06 11.80
CA PRO A 154 -2.37 17.07 13.10
C PRO A 154 -3.27 16.47 14.18
N GLY A 155 -2.74 15.52 14.96
CA GLY A 155 -3.51 14.77 15.95
C GLY A 155 -4.37 13.63 15.40
N GLY A 156 -4.35 13.41 14.07
CA GLY A 156 -4.99 12.26 13.44
C GLY A 156 -4.25 10.94 13.70
N ARG A 157 -4.81 9.84 13.20
CA ARG A 157 -4.28 8.48 13.42
C ARG A 157 -4.06 7.75 12.09
N ILE A 158 -2.93 7.03 12.01
CA ILE A 158 -2.71 6.02 10.98
C ILE A 158 -2.82 4.65 11.63
N ALA A 159 -3.61 3.75 11.06
CA ALA A 159 -3.68 2.37 11.49
C ALA A 159 -3.51 1.41 10.30
N LEU A 160 -2.62 0.46 10.45
CA LEU A 160 -2.23 -0.47 9.40
C LEU A 160 -2.35 -1.91 9.90
N ALA A 161 -2.85 -2.80 9.05
CA ALA A 161 -2.77 -4.24 9.25
C ALA A 161 -1.85 -4.83 8.18
N ASN A 162 -0.76 -5.48 8.60
CA ASN A 162 0.25 -6.03 7.70
C ASN A 162 0.58 -7.48 8.09
N TRP A 163 1.03 -8.26 7.10
CA TRP A 163 1.52 -9.62 7.35
C TRP A 163 2.88 -9.57 8.04
N THR A 164 3.01 -10.29 9.15
CA THR A 164 4.30 -10.40 9.86
C THR A 164 5.25 -11.37 9.14
N PRO A 165 6.57 -11.17 9.21
CA PRO A 165 7.55 -12.06 8.57
C PRO A 165 7.51 -13.51 9.10
N THR A 166 7.09 -13.68 10.36
CA THR A 166 7.03 -14.99 11.06
C THR A 166 5.69 -15.69 10.91
N GLY A 167 4.63 -14.98 10.48
CA GLY A 167 3.32 -15.53 10.23
C GLY A 167 3.28 -16.42 8.98
N PHE A 168 2.13 -17.05 8.72
CA PHE A 168 1.97 -17.95 7.56
C PHE A 168 2.32 -17.27 6.24
N ILE A 169 1.76 -16.08 5.97
CA ILE A 169 1.99 -15.33 4.73
C ILE A 169 3.46 -14.88 4.62
N GLY A 170 4.08 -14.43 5.72
CA GLY A 170 5.50 -14.06 5.69
C GLY A 170 6.40 -15.25 5.35
N ARG A 171 6.09 -16.42 5.89
CA ARG A 171 6.80 -17.69 5.53
C ARG A 171 6.55 -18.06 4.06
N LEU A 172 5.33 -17.88 3.56
CA LEU A 172 4.99 -18.10 2.15
C LEU A 172 5.80 -17.15 1.24
N PHE A 173 5.90 -15.86 1.58
CA PHE A 173 6.73 -14.91 0.83
C PHE A 173 8.20 -15.32 0.81
N LYS A 174 8.72 -15.86 1.91
CA LYS A 174 10.10 -16.37 1.95
C LYS A 174 10.30 -17.54 1.00
N VAL A 175 9.35 -18.49 0.93
CA VAL A 175 9.41 -19.63 0.00
C VAL A 175 9.33 -19.13 -1.45
N ILE A 176 8.37 -18.26 -1.76
CA ILE A 176 8.24 -17.69 -3.12
C ILE A 176 9.52 -16.96 -3.52
N GLY A 177 10.06 -16.13 -2.64
CA GLY A 177 11.27 -15.34 -2.91
C GLY A 177 12.54 -16.19 -3.14
N ALA A 178 12.56 -17.45 -2.66
CA ALA A 178 13.62 -18.39 -2.95
C ALA A 178 13.59 -18.92 -4.40
N HIS A 179 12.43 -18.84 -5.07
CA HIS A 179 12.23 -19.34 -6.44
C HIS A 179 12.01 -18.21 -7.45
N VAL A 180 11.46 -17.10 -7.00
CA VAL A 180 11.17 -15.93 -7.85
C VAL A 180 11.82 -14.70 -7.22
N ALA A 181 12.91 -14.24 -7.81
CA ALA A 181 13.60 -13.06 -7.32
C ALA A 181 12.66 -11.83 -7.40
N PRO A 182 12.57 -11.02 -6.34
CA PRO A 182 11.83 -9.77 -6.40
C PRO A 182 12.48 -8.81 -7.41
N PRO A 183 11.71 -7.90 -8.01
CA PRO A 183 12.27 -6.88 -8.89
C PRO A 183 13.36 -6.08 -8.16
N ALA A 184 14.46 -5.77 -8.87
CA ALA A 184 15.55 -5.00 -8.30
C ALA A 184 15.05 -3.65 -7.74
N GLY A 185 15.44 -3.33 -6.51
CA GLY A 185 15.11 -2.06 -5.85
C GLY A 185 13.72 -2.00 -5.18
N VAL A 186 12.87 -3.02 -5.33
CA VAL A 186 11.61 -3.10 -4.60
C VAL A 186 11.87 -3.61 -3.19
N GLN A 187 11.33 -2.92 -2.21
CA GLN A 187 11.43 -3.31 -0.81
C GLN A 187 10.51 -4.51 -0.50
N SER A 188 10.93 -5.35 0.43
CA SER A 188 10.11 -6.50 0.84
C SER A 188 8.84 -6.04 1.57
N PRO A 189 7.65 -6.54 1.17
CA PRO A 189 6.41 -6.26 1.91
C PRO A 189 6.49 -6.59 3.41
N ALA A 190 7.33 -7.57 3.78
CA ALA A 190 7.51 -7.98 5.16
C ALA A 190 8.06 -6.89 6.09
N LEU A 191 8.69 -5.83 5.55
CA LEU A 191 9.19 -4.70 6.33
C LEU A 191 8.09 -3.91 7.05
N TRP A 192 6.87 -3.94 6.55
CA TRP A 192 5.72 -3.28 7.18
C TRP A 192 5.14 -4.06 8.37
N GLY A 193 5.53 -5.31 8.54
CA GLY A 193 5.06 -6.20 9.62
C GLY A 193 6.08 -6.43 10.74
N THR A 194 7.10 -5.60 10.84
CA THR A 194 8.19 -5.68 11.84
C THR A 194 8.05 -4.62 12.90
#